data_e364305153498c83b64a745f8efe383c
#
_entry.id   e364305153498c83b64a745f8efe383c
#
_cell.length_a   1.000
_cell.length_b   1.000
_cell.length_c   1.000
_cell.angle_alpha   90.00
_cell.angle_beta   90.00
_cell.angle_gamma   90.00
#
_symmetry.space_group_name_H-M   'P 1'
#
loop_
_entity.id
_entity.type
_entity.pdbx_description
1 polymer ?
#
loop_
_entity_poly.entity_id
_entity_poly.type
_entity_poly.pdbx_seq_one_letter_code
_entity_poly.pdbx_strand_id
1 'polypeptide(L)'
;MKQLRYIALLIFIITACAAYSQRMYDRCGSMIGRYENGRIYDRTGCYVGRIESGRFYDHTGWYLGCENGDRYYDRSGTLVGYCSGKRYYDRTGYYIGSVENGYVYDRTGTRIGQYSKVPSQVVALVYLFELFELP
;
A
#
# COMPACT_ATOMS: atom_id res chain seq x y z
N MET A 1 -8.42 39.88 12.05
CA MET A 1 -8.96 39.34 10.80
C MET A 1 -7.88 38.85 9.82
N LYS A 2 -6.75 39.57 9.70
CA LYS A 2 -5.64 39.12 8.83
C LYS A 2 -5.03 37.80 9.30
N GLN A 3 -4.99 37.53 10.60
CA GLN A 3 -4.43 36.28 11.16
C GLN A 3 -5.27 35.04 10.83
N LEU A 4 -6.58 35.17 10.79
CA LEU A 4 -7.50 34.08 10.45
C LEU A 4 -7.35 33.63 8.98
N ARG A 5 -7.05 34.54 8.08
CA ARG A 5 -6.80 34.23 6.67
C ARG A 5 -5.52 33.40 6.48
N TYR A 6 -4.46 33.73 7.21
CA TYR A 6 -3.20 33.00 7.15
C TYR A 6 -3.31 31.60 7.76
N ILE A 7 -4.06 31.44 8.84
CA ILE A 7 -4.28 30.13 9.47
C ILE A 7 -5.08 29.21 8.54
N ALA A 8 -6.15 29.73 7.90
CA ALA A 8 -6.94 28.97 6.96
C ALA A 8 -6.12 28.52 5.73
N LEU A 9 -5.27 29.40 5.21
CA LEU A 9 -4.38 29.10 4.09
C LEU A 9 -3.34 28.04 4.47
N LEU A 10 -2.77 28.13 5.67
CA LEU A 10 -1.79 27.17 6.18
C LEU A 10 -2.39 25.77 6.35
N ILE A 11 -3.62 25.69 6.89
CA ILE A 11 -4.33 24.41 7.06
C ILE A 11 -4.62 23.79 5.68
N PHE A 12 -5.01 24.59 4.70
CA PHE A 12 -5.26 24.10 3.34
C PHE A 12 -4.00 23.54 2.69
N ILE A 13 -2.85 24.20 2.85
CA ILE A 13 -1.56 23.76 2.33
C ILE A 13 -1.13 22.44 2.98
N ILE A 14 -1.29 22.30 4.31
CA ILE A 14 -0.97 21.08 5.04
C ILE A 14 -1.84 19.91 4.56
N THR A 15 -3.13 20.13 4.37
CA THR A 15 -4.06 19.11 3.89
C THR A 15 -3.71 18.68 2.46
N ALA A 16 -3.37 19.61 1.59
CA ALA A 16 -2.95 19.32 0.22
C ALA A 16 -1.66 18.50 0.18
N CYS A 17 -0.65 18.86 1.00
CA CYS A 17 0.59 18.11 1.11
C CYS A 17 0.36 16.69 1.61
N ALA A 18 -0.52 16.49 2.60
CA ALA A 18 -0.85 15.15 3.11
C ALA A 18 -1.52 14.28 2.03
N ALA A 19 -2.41 14.86 1.20
CA ALA A 19 -3.07 14.15 0.11
C ALA A 19 -2.09 13.73 -1.00
N TYR A 20 -1.07 14.53 -1.28
CA TYR A 20 -0.07 14.23 -2.30
C TYR A 20 0.97 13.20 -1.88
N SER A 21 1.05 12.84 -0.59
CA SER A 21 2.14 12.03 -0.07
C SER A 21 1.88 10.53 -0.03
N GLN A 22 0.62 10.08 -0.19
CA GLN A 22 0.24 8.66 -0.06
C GLN A 22 0.20 7.97 -1.43
N ARG A 23 1.37 7.83 -2.05
CA ARG A 23 1.50 7.35 -3.43
C ARG A 23 2.45 6.17 -3.54
N MET A 24 2.22 5.38 -4.57
CA MET A 24 3.05 4.23 -4.93
C MET A 24 3.56 4.40 -6.37
N TYR A 25 4.82 4.02 -6.59
CA TYR A 25 5.52 4.21 -7.86
C TYR A 25 6.17 2.91 -8.29
N ASP A 26 6.36 2.72 -9.59
CA ASP A 26 7.15 1.63 -10.12
C ASP A 26 8.66 1.93 -10.00
N ARG A 27 9.50 1.00 -10.47
CA ARG A 27 10.96 1.18 -10.40
C ARG A 27 11.49 2.34 -11.26
N CYS A 28 10.73 2.76 -12.26
CA CYS A 28 11.06 3.89 -13.12
C CYS A 28 10.61 5.24 -12.55
N GLY A 29 9.92 5.23 -11.43
CA GLY A 29 9.39 6.43 -10.79
C GLY A 29 8.03 6.88 -11.30
N SER A 30 7.37 6.10 -12.15
CA SER A 30 6.01 6.38 -12.62
C SER A 30 5.00 5.97 -11.55
N MET A 31 4.03 6.85 -11.29
CA MET A 31 2.99 6.56 -10.30
C MET A 31 2.11 5.42 -10.79
N ILE A 32 1.91 4.41 -9.94
CA ILE A 32 1.02 3.28 -10.22
C ILE A 32 -0.30 3.37 -9.46
N GLY A 33 -0.33 4.10 -8.36
CA GLY A 33 -1.53 4.25 -7.58
C GLY A 33 -1.33 5.07 -6.32
N ARG A 34 -2.40 5.20 -5.55
CA ARG A 34 -2.39 5.90 -4.27
C ARG A 34 -3.25 5.16 -3.24
N TYR A 35 -2.97 5.45 -1.98
CA TYR A 35 -3.71 4.92 -0.83
C TYR A 35 -4.27 6.08 -0.03
N GLU A 36 -5.55 6.02 0.32
CA GLU A 36 -6.23 7.08 1.06
C GLU A 36 -7.36 6.50 1.90
N ASN A 37 -7.31 6.70 3.21
CA ASN A 37 -8.37 6.28 4.15
C ASN A 37 -8.78 4.80 3.99
N GLY A 38 -7.81 3.91 3.86
CA GLY A 38 -8.06 2.48 3.69
C GLY A 38 -8.42 2.07 2.26
N ARG A 39 -8.44 3.01 1.32
CA ARG A 39 -8.81 2.74 -0.07
C ARG A 39 -7.61 2.84 -0.99
N ILE A 40 -7.57 1.97 -1.98
CA ILE A 40 -6.53 1.92 -3.00
C ILE A 40 -7.13 2.37 -4.33
N TYR A 41 -6.44 3.27 -5.00
CA TYR A 41 -6.80 3.81 -6.31
C TYR A 41 -5.65 3.59 -7.28
N ASP A 42 -5.95 3.36 -8.55
CA ASP A 42 -4.92 3.26 -9.58
C ASP A 42 -4.42 4.65 -9.99
N ARG A 43 -3.50 4.69 -10.96
CA ARG A 43 -2.90 5.95 -11.45
C ARG A 43 -3.91 6.88 -12.11
N THR A 44 -5.04 6.36 -12.59
CA THR A 44 -6.11 7.17 -13.22
C THR A 44 -7.12 7.67 -12.20
N GLY A 45 -7.00 7.25 -10.95
CA GLY A 45 -7.93 7.58 -9.89
C GLY A 45 -9.11 6.62 -9.75
N CYS A 46 -9.12 5.52 -10.50
CA CYS A 46 -10.16 4.50 -10.38
C CYS A 46 -9.97 3.70 -9.08
N TYR A 47 -11.07 3.43 -8.41
CA TYR A 47 -11.09 2.65 -7.18
C TYR A 47 -10.77 1.18 -7.45
N VAL A 48 -9.75 0.65 -6.78
CA VAL A 48 -9.27 -0.72 -6.93
C VAL A 48 -9.77 -1.61 -5.81
N GLY A 49 -9.83 -1.11 -4.59
CA GLY A 49 -10.24 -1.88 -3.44
C GLY A 49 -9.97 -1.18 -2.12
N ARG A 50 -10.30 -1.86 -1.03
CA ARG A 50 -10.11 -1.31 0.31
C ARG A 50 -9.56 -2.32 1.29
N ILE A 51 -8.96 -1.80 2.34
CA ILE A 51 -8.51 -2.55 3.51
C ILE A 51 -9.27 -1.99 4.70
N GLU A 52 -10.01 -2.83 5.38
CA GLU A 52 -10.84 -2.45 6.52
C GLU A 52 -10.75 -3.50 7.61
N SER A 53 -10.28 -3.10 8.80
CA SER A 53 -10.14 -3.99 9.97
C SER A 53 -9.33 -5.26 9.66
N GLY A 54 -8.25 -5.11 8.89
CA GLY A 54 -7.39 -6.23 8.50
C GLY A 54 -7.97 -7.12 7.40
N ARG A 55 -9.07 -6.71 6.78
CA ARG A 55 -9.70 -7.45 5.68
C ARG A 55 -9.57 -6.71 4.37
N PHE A 56 -9.38 -7.46 3.29
CA PHE A 56 -9.12 -6.92 1.95
C PHE A 56 -10.31 -7.18 1.04
N TYR A 57 -10.76 -6.15 0.33
CA TYR A 57 -11.89 -6.21 -0.60
C TYR A 57 -11.52 -5.56 -1.92
N ASP A 58 -12.01 -6.10 -3.04
CA ASP A 58 -11.83 -5.50 -4.35
C ASP A 58 -12.81 -4.33 -4.59
N HIS A 59 -12.79 -3.76 -5.80
CA HIS A 59 -13.64 -2.62 -6.15
C HIS A 59 -15.15 -2.96 -6.14
N THR A 60 -15.51 -4.24 -6.24
CA THR A 60 -16.93 -4.68 -6.16
C THR A 60 -17.38 -4.99 -4.75
N GLY A 61 -16.46 -4.96 -3.77
CA GLY A 61 -16.73 -5.37 -2.40
C GLY A 61 -16.50 -6.86 -2.15
N TRP A 62 -15.95 -7.57 -3.13
CA TRP A 62 -15.62 -8.99 -2.99
C TRP A 62 -14.45 -9.17 -2.03
N TYR A 63 -14.59 -10.09 -1.10
CA TYR A 63 -13.57 -10.40 -0.10
C TYR A 63 -12.37 -11.09 -0.76
N LEU A 64 -11.17 -10.54 -0.56
CA LEU A 64 -9.93 -11.06 -1.13
C LEU A 64 -9.08 -11.83 -0.12
N GLY A 65 -9.20 -11.53 1.15
CA GLY A 65 -8.37 -12.11 2.19
C GLY A 65 -8.24 -11.21 3.41
N CYS A 66 -7.33 -11.58 4.30
CA CYS A 66 -7.12 -10.81 5.53
C CYS A 66 -5.67 -10.90 6.00
N GLU A 67 -5.31 -9.99 6.92
CA GLU A 67 -4.10 -10.13 7.70
C GLU A 67 -4.46 -10.36 9.17
N ASN A 68 -3.64 -11.17 9.84
CA ASN A 68 -3.73 -11.39 11.28
C ASN A 68 -2.31 -11.37 11.85
N GLY A 69 -1.97 -10.27 12.52
CA GLY A 69 -0.60 -10.02 12.93
C GLY A 69 0.31 -9.89 11.71
N ASP A 70 1.35 -10.69 11.65
CA ASP A 70 2.32 -10.68 10.56
C ASP A 70 1.98 -11.67 9.42
N ARG A 71 0.80 -12.28 9.45
CA ARG A 71 0.39 -13.31 8.50
C ARG A 71 -0.72 -12.81 7.59
N TYR A 72 -0.64 -13.22 6.32
CA TYR A 72 -1.56 -12.84 5.26
C TYR A 72 -2.25 -14.08 4.72
N TYR A 73 -3.57 -14.00 4.58
CA TYR A 73 -4.41 -15.12 4.14
C TYR A 73 -5.24 -14.71 2.94
N ASP A 74 -5.50 -15.66 2.05
CA ASP A 74 -6.41 -15.45 0.94
C ASP A 74 -7.87 -15.59 1.40
N ARG A 75 -8.82 -15.48 0.46
CA ARG A 75 -10.25 -15.53 0.78
C ARG A 75 -10.70 -16.89 1.29
N SER A 76 -9.98 -17.96 1.00
CA SER A 76 -10.30 -19.30 1.49
C SER A 76 -9.69 -19.59 2.86
N GLY A 77 -8.94 -18.64 3.41
CA GLY A 77 -8.26 -18.79 4.69
C GLY A 77 -6.91 -19.47 4.60
N THR A 78 -6.41 -19.69 3.38
CA THR A 78 -5.08 -20.29 3.15
C THR A 78 -4.01 -19.23 3.33
N LEU A 79 -2.93 -19.58 4.02
CA LEU A 79 -1.78 -18.69 4.21
C LEU A 79 -1.14 -18.38 2.87
N VAL A 80 -1.03 -17.09 2.57
CA VAL A 80 -0.32 -16.58 1.38
C VAL A 80 1.15 -16.33 1.70
N GLY A 81 1.41 -15.80 2.89
CA GLY A 81 2.75 -15.50 3.34
C GLY A 81 2.75 -14.75 4.65
N TYR A 82 3.94 -14.32 5.05
CA TYR A 82 4.12 -13.60 6.32
C TYR A 82 5.25 -12.60 6.23
N CYS A 83 5.30 -11.69 7.19
CA CYS A 83 6.44 -10.77 7.32
C CYS A 83 7.17 -10.98 8.65
N SER A 84 8.46 -10.69 8.62
CA SER A 84 9.31 -10.64 9.79
C SER A 84 10.17 -9.38 9.72
N GLY A 85 9.81 -8.39 10.52
CA GLY A 85 10.40 -7.06 10.41
C GLY A 85 10.04 -6.42 9.08
N LYS A 86 11.06 -6.14 8.25
CA LYS A 86 10.89 -5.52 6.93
C LYS A 86 10.89 -6.53 5.79
N ARG A 87 11.04 -7.82 6.10
CA ARG A 87 11.17 -8.92 5.15
C ARG A 87 9.87 -9.67 5.01
N TYR A 88 9.57 -10.07 3.78
CA TYR A 88 8.36 -10.80 3.43
C TYR A 88 8.70 -12.15 2.84
N TYR A 89 7.91 -13.14 3.20
CA TYR A 89 8.10 -14.55 2.85
C TYR A 89 6.80 -15.14 2.32
N ASP A 90 6.89 -16.08 1.40
CA ASP A 90 5.72 -16.81 0.95
C ASP A 90 5.30 -17.87 1.99
N ARG A 91 4.25 -18.62 1.68
CA ARG A 91 3.71 -19.64 2.58
C ARG A 91 4.69 -20.78 2.90
N THR A 92 5.67 -21.00 2.03
CA THR A 92 6.68 -22.06 2.21
C THR A 92 7.93 -21.58 2.93
N GLY A 93 7.99 -20.28 3.24
CA GLY A 93 9.12 -19.67 3.91
C GLY A 93 10.19 -19.12 2.98
N TYR A 94 9.96 -19.11 1.66
CA TYR A 94 10.87 -18.46 0.73
C TYR A 94 10.78 -16.94 0.84
N TYR A 95 11.94 -16.31 0.86
CA TYR A 95 12.05 -14.85 0.86
C TYR A 95 11.57 -14.29 -0.48
N ILE A 96 10.60 -13.37 -0.47
CA ILE A 96 10.06 -12.78 -1.68
C ILE A 96 10.41 -11.31 -1.86
N GLY A 97 10.86 -10.65 -0.81
CA GLY A 97 11.26 -9.26 -0.91
C GLY A 97 11.17 -8.50 0.39
N SER A 98 11.47 -7.21 0.34
CA SER A 98 11.43 -6.33 1.51
C SER A 98 10.77 -4.99 1.18
N VAL A 99 10.21 -4.37 2.20
CA VAL A 99 9.61 -3.04 2.15
C VAL A 99 10.30 -2.19 3.22
N GLU A 100 11.07 -1.19 2.79
CA GLU A 100 11.95 -0.47 3.70
C GLU A 100 12.26 0.93 3.18
N ASN A 101 12.13 1.92 4.05
CA ASN A 101 12.60 3.29 3.80
C ASN A 101 12.06 3.92 2.51
N GLY A 102 10.81 3.63 2.16
CA GLY A 102 10.19 4.16 0.96
C GLY A 102 10.46 3.36 -0.31
N TYR A 103 11.13 2.21 -0.20
CA TYR A 103 11.48 1.36 -1.35
C TYR A 103 10.99 -0.07 -1.18
N VAL A 104 10.71 -0.70 -2.30
CA VAL A 104 10.34 -2.11 -2.37
C VAL A 104 11.40 -2.85 -3.15
N TYR A 105 11.89 -3.94 -2.58
CA TYR A 105 12.92 -4.79 -3.19
C TYR A 105 12.37 -6.20 -3.40
N ASP A 106 12.75 -6.82 -4.51
CA ASP A 106 12.42 -8.23 -4.75
C ASP A 106 13.40 -9.16 -4.00
N ARG A 107 13.25 -10.46 -4.21
CA ARG A 107 14.09 -11.47 -3.55
C ARG A 107 15.57 -11.38 -3.91
N THR A 108 15.91 -10.77 -5.04
CA THR A 108 17.30 -10.60 -5.48
C THR A 108 17.93 -9.32 -4.95
N GLY A 109 17.16 -8.50 -4.24
CA GLY A 109 17.60 -7.19 -3.77
C GLY A 109 17.46 -6.07 -4.79
N THR A 110 16.82 -6.34 -5.94
CA THR A 110 16.55 -5.33 -6.96
C THR A 110 15.36 -4.48 -6.53
N ARG A 111 15.50 -3.17 -6.66
CA ARG A 111 14.43 -2.24 -6.37
C ARG A 111 13.34 -2.33 -7.44
N ILE A 112 12.12 -2.69 -7.03
CA ILE A 112 10.99 -2.84 -7.93
C ILE A 112 9.94 -1.74 -7.77
N GLY A 113 10.03 -0.92 -6.72
CA GLY A 113 9.07 0.15 -6.49
C GLY A 113 9.51 1.13 -5.45
N GLN A 114 8.71 2.16 -5.29
CA GLN A 114 8.90 3.25 -4.36
C GLN A 114 7.54 3.67 -3.82
N TYR A 115 7.49 4.08 -2.56
CA TYR A 115 6.25 4.53 -1.94
C TYR A 115 6.51 5.70 -1.01
N SER A 116 5.48 6.49 -0.77
CA SER A 116 5.50 7.62 0.15
C SER A 116 4.30 7.56 1.07
N LYS A 117 4.56 7.44 2.37
CA LYS A 117 3.54 7.46 3.44
C LYS A 117 2.40 6.46 3.28
N VAL A 118 2.67 5.33 2.66
CA VAL A 118 1.75 4.20 2.57
C VAL A 118 2.20 3.15 3.59
N PRO A 119 1.28 2.56 4.37
CA PRO A 119 1.66 1.50 5.32
C PRO A 119 2.36 0.33 4.62
N SER A 120 3.38 -0.22 5.24
CA SER A 120 4.16 -1.32 4.66
C SER A 120 3.31 -2.52 4.27
N GLN A 121 2.27 -2.83 5.05
CA GLN A 121 1.34 -3.92 4.75
C GLN A 121 0.63 -3.72 3.42
N VAL A 122 0.18 -2.50 3.14
CA VAL A 122 -0.50 -2.15 1.88
C VAL A 122 0.47 -2.27 0.71
N VAL A 123 1.69 -1.77 0.88
CA VAL A 123 2.76 -1.86 -0.11
C VAL A 123 3.05 -3.33 -0.45
N ALA A 124 3.17 -4.18 0.55
CA ALA A 124 3.40 -5.62 0.36
C ALA A 124 2.25 -6.30 -0.39
N LEU A 125 1.00 -5.91 -0.10
CA LEU A 125 -0.18 -6.46 -0.79
C LEU A 125 -0.20 -6.11 -2.27
N VAL A 126 0.33 -4.97 -2.65
CA VAL A 126 0.37 -4.51 -4.04
C VAL A 126 1.59 -5.09 -4.77
N TYR A 127 2.78 -4.98 -4.20
CA TYR A 127 4.03 -5.28 -4.90
C TYR A 127 4.50 -6.73 -4.74
N LEU A 128 4.29 -7.35 -3.58
CA LEU A 128 4.88 -8.64 -3.25
C LEU A 128 3.86 -9.78 -3.29
N PHE A 129 2.71 -9.61 -2.67
CA PHE A 129 1.66 -10.63 -2.67
C PHE A 129 0.69 -10.50 -3.84
N GLU A 130 0.67 -9.36 -4.50
CA GLU A 130 -0.15 -9.08 -5.69
C GLU A 130 -1.65 -9.38 -5.48
N LEU A 131 -2.15 -9.12 -4.27
CA LEU A 131 -3.58 -9.27 -3.96
C LEU A 131 -4.42 -8.12 -4.53
N PHE A 132 -3.80 -6.99 -4.81
CA PHE A 132 -4.41 -5.87 -5.52
C PHE A 132 -3.63 -5.63 -6.81
N GLU A 133 -4.30 -5.77 -7.93
CA GLU A 133 -3.71 -5.53 -9.25
C GLU A 133 -3.90 -4.07 -9.64
N LEU A 134 -2.80 -3.36 -9.82
CA LEU A 134 -2.78 -2.00 -10.35
C LEU A 134 -2.34 -2.04 -11.81
N PRO A 135 -3.21 -1.64 -12.75
CA PRO A 135 -2.86 -1.65 -14.17
C PRO A 135 -1.78 -0.62 -14.54
#